data_ce26d36efc112cba1ba7e136c5e7784b
#
_entry.id   ce26d36efc112cba1ba7e136c5e7784b
#
_cell.length_a   1.000
_cell.length_b   1.000
_cell.length_c   1.000
_cell.angle_alpha   90.00
_cell.angle_beta   90.00
_cell.angle_gamma   90.00
#
_symmetry.space_group_name_H-M   'P 1'
#
loop_
_entity.id
_entity.type
_entity.pdbx_description
1 polymer ?
#
loop_
_entity_poly.entity_id
_entity_poly.type
_entity_poly.pdbx_seq_one_letter_code
_entity_poly.pdbx_strand_id
1 'polypeptide(L)'
;MRTCKNGNSYEAANKLFTVRHDGTRRGGTDEKGSHWHGEQVMNYLMDRENSKDTDPFLIYYGFSHPHDVRDGKPELLKKYGAVNHLDPNILPPANPRQPPLPVNWLPEHPFDHGHTTVRDEVGVKGVWKKRDERTIRNEMGREFACSENIDIQIGRVLRKLEEMGELDHTYVIYTADHGMAIGRHGLQGKQNLYEHTWRIPFIVKGPG
;
A
#
# COMPACT_ATOMS: atom_id res chain seq x y z
N MET A 1 0.53 -19.25 6.71
CA MET A 1 -0.30 -18.66 5.64
C MET A 1 0.42 -17.50 4.95
N ARG A 2 0.17 -17.27 3.67
CA ARG A 2 0.63 -16.09 2.94
C ARG A 2 -0.50 -15.53 2.09
N THR A 3 -0.73 -14.21 2.16
CA THR A 3 -1.53 -13.48 1.18
C THR A 3 -0.73 -12.29 0.69
N CYS A 4 -0.57 -12.13 -0.62
CA CYS A 4 0.30 -11.11 -1.19
C CYS A 4 0.01 -10.91 -2.68
N LYS A 5 0.44 -9.76 -3.20
CA LYS A 5 0.46 -9.50 -4.64
C LYS A 5 1.41 -10.48 -5.38
N ASN A 6 1.01 -10.92 -6.58
CA ASN A 6 1.92 -11.59 -7.51
C ASN A 6 3.02 -10.64 -8.00
N GLY A 7 4.19 -11.19 -8.23
CA GLY A 7 5.37 -10.48 -8.70
C GLY A 7 6.42 -10.35 -7.61
N ASN A 8 7.67 -10.20 -8.01
CA ASN A 8 8.84 -10.11 -7.13
C ASN A 8 8.93 -11.21 -6.05
N SER A 9 8.26 -12.33 -6.28
CA SER A 9 8.18 -13.41 -5.32
C SER A 9 9.27 -14.44 -5.58
N TYR A 10 9.93 -14.85 -4.51
CA TYR A 10 10.87 -15.96 -4.55
C TYR A 10 10.10 -17.26 -4.35
N GLU A 11 9.89 -18.01 -5.42
CA GLU A 11 9.00 -19.19 -5.42
C GLU A 11 9.46 -20.29 -4.46
N ALA A 12 10.76 -20.48 -4.27
CA ALA A 12 11.27 -21.45 -3.32
C ALA A 12 10.82 -21.15 -1.87
N ALA A 13 10.80 -19.88 -1.47
CA ALA A 13 10.28 -19.47 -0.17
C ALA A 13 8.75 -19.55 -0.11
N ASN A 14 8.07 -19.18 -1.20
CA ASN A 14 6.60 -19.20 -1.24
C ASN A 14 6.02 -20.62 -1.09
N LYS A 15 6.71 -21.65 -1.56
CA LYS A 15 6.31 -23.05 -1.41
C LYS A 15 6.31 -23.54 0.04
N LEU A 16 6.95 -22.83 0.95
CA LEU A 16 6.96 -23.18 2.38
C LEU A 16 5.66 -22.83 3.09
N PHE A 17 4.82 -21.97 2.49
CA PHE A 17 3.52 -21.63 3.07
C PHE A 17 2.47 -22.69 2.73
N THR A 18 1.86 -23.28 3.75
CA THR A 18 0.82 -24.31 3.63
C THR A 18 -0.48 -23.75 3.03
N VAL A 19 -0.82 -22.49 3.34
CA VAL A 19 -1.96 -21.76 2.77
C VAL A 19 -1.43 -20.55 2.02
N ARG A 20 -1.85 -20.39 0.76
CA ARG A 20 -1.33 -19.35 -0.11
C ARG A 20 -2.43 -18.71 -0.95
N HIS A 21 -2.50 -17.40 -0.90
CA HIS A 21 -3.41 -16.58 -1.71
C HIS A 21 -2.64 -15.52 -2.48
N ASP A 22 -2.61 -15.62 -3.79
CA ASP A 22 -1.92 -14.69 -4.67
C ASP A 22 -2.89 -13.71 -5.31
N GLY A 23 -2.77 -12.44 -4.96
CA GLY A 23 -3.52 -11.34 -5.56
C GLY A 23 -2.89 -10.88 -6.87
N THR A 24 -3.71 -10.55 -7.85
CA THR A 24 -3.26 -10.01 -9.14
C THR A 24 -3.61 -8.56 -9.34
N ARG A 25 -4.60 -8.05 -8.61
CA ARG A 25 -5.00 -6.66 -8.64
C ARG A 25 -4.38 -5.86 -7.50
N ARG A 26 -4.39 -4.57 -7.71
CA ARG A 26 -3.94 -3.57 -6.75
C ARG A 26 -5.13 -2.80 -6.26
N GLY A 27 -5.54 -2.21 -5.61
CA GLY A 27 -6.74 -1.48 -5.29
C GLY A 27 -7.34 -1.79 -3.93
N GLY A 28 -8.24 -0.94 -3.57
CA GLY A 28 -9.00 -1.07 -2.34
C GLY A 28 -10.25 -1.94 -2.46
N THR A 29 -10.45 -2.59 -3.62
CA THR A 29 -11.65 -3.33 -3.96
C THR A 29 -11.64 -4.77 -3.44
N ASP A 30 -12.80 -5.43 -3.50
CA ASP A 30 -12.95 -6.83 -3.07
C ASP A 30 -12.33 -7.83 -4.05
N GLU A 31 -12.06 -7.39 -5.28
CA GLU A 31 -11.44 -8.22 -6.31
C GLU A 31 -9.90 -8.24 -6.19
N LYS A 32 -9.36 -9.02 -5.28
CA LYS A 32 -7.91 -9.23 -5.09
C LYS A 32 -7.12 -7.94 -4.76
N GLY A 33 -7.78 -6.92 -4.26
CA GLY A 33 -7.20 -5.71 -3.71
C GLY A 33 -6.92 -5.81 -2.20
N SER A 34 -6.69 -4.67 -1.53
CA SER A 34 -6.33 -4.65 -0.11
C SER A 34 -7.41 -5.23 0.80
N HIS A 35 -8.69 -4.98 0.50
CA HIS A 35 -9.79 -5.59 1.24
C HIS A 35 -9.81 -7.12 1.08
N TRP A 36 -9.64 -7.61 -0.14
CA TRP A 36 -9.58 -9.05 -0.39
C TRP A 36 -8.45 -9.73 0.39
N HIS A 37 -7.26 -9.12 0.47
CA HIS A 37 -6.17 -9.66 1.28
C HIS A 37 -6.56 -9.75 2.77
N GLY A 38 -7.29 -8.75 3.27
CA GLY A 38 -7.86 -8.76 4.62
C GLY A 38 -8.81 -9.95 4.83
N GLU A 39 -9.73 -10.17 3.88
CA GLU A 39 -10.65 -11.31 3.93
C GLU A 39 -9.92 -12.66 3.96
N GLN A 40 -8.83 -12.81 3.19
CA GLN A 40 -8.08 -14.09 3.22
C GLN A 40 -7.49 -14.35 4.62
N VAL A 41 -6.98 -13.33 5.30
CA VAL A 41 -6.46 -13.49 6.66
C VAL A 41 -7.61 -13.77 7.64
N MET A 42 -8.71 -13.06 7.55
CA MET A 42 -9.88 -13.27 8.40
C MET A 42 -10.42 -14.70 8.26
N ASN A 43 -10.59 -15.19 7.03
CA ASN A 43 -11.05 -16.56 6.78
C ASN A 43 -10.09 -17.59 7.37
N TYR A 44 -8.78 -17.41 7.19
CA TYR A 44 -7.78 -18.28 7.79
C TYR A 44 -7.86 -18.34 9.32
N LEU A 45 -8.05 -17.21 9.98
CA LEU A 45 -8.19 -17.16 11.44
C LEU A 45 -9.50 -17.79 11.90
N MET A 46 -10.61 -17.57 11.20
CA MET A 46 -11.89 -18.20 11.49
C MET A 46 -11.83 -19.72 11.32
N ASP A 47 -11.18 -20.22 10.28
CA ASP A 47 -11.01 -21.67 10.04
C ASP A 47 -10.20 -22.31 11.19
N ARG A 48 -9.15 -21.65 11.66
CA ARG A 48 -8.37 -22.11 12.82
C ARG A 48 -9.22 -22.18 14.10
N GLU A 49 -9.98 -21.12 14.37
CA GLU A 49 -10.87 -21.06 15.53
C GLU A 49 -11.93 -22.18 15.47
N ASN A 50 -12.57 -22.36 14.33
CA ASN A 50 -13.61 -23.40 14.13
C ASN A 50 -13.05 -24.82 14.27
N SER A 51 -11.84 -25.05 13.77
CA SER A 51 -11.16 -26.35 13.89
C SER A 51 -10.46 -26.56 15.25
N LYS A 52 -10.44 -25.55 16.11
CA LYS A 52 -9.69 -25.54 17.38
C LYS A 52 -8.20 -25.83 17.17
N ASP A 53 -7.64 -25.34 16.07
CA ASP A 53 -6.23 -25.51 15.74
C ASP A 53 -5.36 -24.61 16.65
N THR A 54 -4.55 -25.23 17.49
CA THR A 54 -3.65 -24.56 18.45
C THR A 54 -2.19 -24.58 18.00
N ASP A 55 -1.89 -25.07 16.82
CA ASP A 55 -0.53 -25.09 16.30
C ASP A 55 0.00 -23.66 16.09
N PRO A 56 1.29 -23.41 16.28
CA PRO A 56 1.90 -22.12 15.95
C PRO A 56 1.66 -21.73 14.48
N PHE A 57 1.42 -20.46 14.24
CA PHE A 57 1.20 -19.96 12.88
C PHE A 57 2.14 -18.80 12.52
N LEU A 58 2.38 -18.65 11.23
CA LEU A 58 3.00 -17.49 10.61
C LEU A 58 2.08 -16.95 9.52
N ILE A 59 1.76 -15.66 9.58
CA ILE A 59 1.01 -14.95 8.55
C ILE A 59 1.93 -13.93 7.87
N TYR A 60 2.21 -14.11 6.59
CA TYR A 60 2.78 -13.07 5.75
C TYR A 60 1.65 -12.31 5.06
N TYR A 61 1.43 -11.07 5.50
CA TYR A 61 0.32 -10.23 5.09
C TYR A 61 0.83 -9.08 4.22
N GLY A 62 0.99 -9.34 2.92
CA GLY A 62 1.56 -8.41 1.95
C GLY A 62 0.51 -7.74 1.09
N PHE A 63 0.26 -6.47 1.35
CA PHE A 63 -0.68 -5.68 0.57
C PHE A 63 -0.16 -5.34 -0.83
N SER A 64 -1.08 -5.15 -1.77
CA SER A 64 -0.77 -4.63 -3.10
C SER A 64 -0.59 -3.11 -3.12
N HIS A 65 -1.34 -2.38 -2.29
CA HIS A 65 -1.18 -0.96 -2.05
C HIS A 65 -0.06 -0.69 -1.04
N PRO A 66 0.52 0.50 -1.08
CA PRO A 66 0.23 1.66 -1.93
C PRO A 66 0.98 1.70 -3.27
N HIS A 67 1.38 0.55 -3.82
CA HIS A 67 1.97 0.51 -5.17
C HIS A 67 1.02 1.15 -6.20
N ASP A 68 1.58 1.81 -7.22
CA ASP A 68 0.81 2.30 -8.37
C ASP A 68 0.09 1.12 -9.09
N VAL A 69 -1.08 1.29 -9.60
CA VAL A 69 -1.98 2.44 -9.60
C VAL A 69 -2.73 2.49 -8.26
N ARG A 70 -2.86 3.68 -7.68
CA ARG A 70 -3.53 3.87 -6.38
C ARG A 70 -5.02 4.11 -6.59
N ASP A 71 -5.77 3.07 -6.92
CA ASP A 71 -7.22 3.08 -7.03
C ASP A 71 -7.84 2.79 -5.66
N GLY A 72 -8.21 3.84 -4.96
CA GLY A 72 -8.80 3.76 -3.63
C GLY A 72 -10.30 3.46 -3.65
N LYS A 73 -10.83 3.08 -2.49
CA LYS A 73 -12.29 2.99 -2.27
C LYS A 73 -12.95 4.35 -2.42
N PRO A 74 -14.14 4.44 -3.06
CA PRO A 74 -14.80 5.72 -3.32
C PRO A 74 -15.02 6.57 -2.07
N GLU A 75 -15.41 5.96 -0.95
CA GLU A 75 -15.64 6.66 0.31
C GLU A 75 -14.37 7.26 0.89
N LEU A 76 -13.23 6.56 0.80
CA LEU A 76 -11.95 7.03 1.27
C LEU A 76 -11.36 8.09 0.33
N LEU A 77 -11.49 7.91 -0.99
CA LEU A 77 -11.14 8.95 -1.95
C LEU A 77 -11.91 10.24 -1.68
N LYS A 78 -13.23 10.14 -1.45
CA LYS A 78 -14.06 11.29 -1.10
C LYS A 78 -13.62 11.97 0.21
N LYS A 79 -13.21 11.19 1.20
CA LYS A 79 -12.68 11.71 2.48
C LYS A 79 -11.47 12.61 2.25
N TYR A 80 -10.54 12.18 1.40
CA TYR A 80 -9.30 12.90 1.08
C TYR A 80 -9.41 13.81 -0.15
N GLY A 81 -10.61 14.04 -0.67
CA GLY A 81 -10.85 14.93 -1.81
C GLY A 81 -10.19 14.49 -3.12
N ALA A 82 -9.86 13.21 -3.22
CA ALA A 82 -9.18 12.65 -4.37
C ALA A 82 -10.12 11.90 -5.31
N VAL A 83 -9.65 11.67 -6.53
CA VAL A 83 -10.33 10.85 -7.53
C VAL A 83 -9.34 9.91 -8.18
N ASN A 84 -9.81 8.75 -8.64
CA ASN A 84 -9.01 7.88 -9.52
C ASN A 84 -8.79 8.58 -10.85
N HIS A 85 -7.56 8.98 -11.12
CA HIS A 85 -7.19 9.80 -12.27
C HIS A 85 -6.06 9.14 -13.04
N LEU A 86 -6.29 8.88 -14.33
CA LEU A 86 -5.37 8.12 -15.18
C LEU A 86 -5.12 8.78 -16.56
N ASP A 87 -5.70 9.95 -16.82
CA ASP A 87 -5.53 10.66 -18.09
C ASP A 87 -4.42 11.73 -17.98
N PRO A 88 -3.33 11.61 -18.75
CA PRO A 88 -2.23 12.58 -18.71
C PRO A 88 -2.58 13.96 -19.28
N ASN A 89 -3.67 14.07 -20.04
CA ASN A 89 -4.06 15.29 -20.73
C ASN A 89 -5.07 16.13 -19.94
N ILE A 90 -5.60 15.59 -18.85
CA ILE A 90 -6.62 16.25 -18.03
C ILE A 90 -6.09 16.39 -16.60
N LEU A 91 -6.10 17.61 -16.06
CA LEU A 91 -5.76 17.80 -14.66
C LEU A 91 -6.89 17.28 -13.75
N PRO A 92 -6.55 16.58 -12.67
CA PRO A 92 -7.56 16.15 -11.71
C PRO A 92 -8.25 17.36 -11.07
N PRO A 93 -9.48 17.20 -10.55
CA PRO A 93 -10.19 18.31 -9.90
C PRO A 93 -9.43 18.77 -8.65
N ALA A 94 -9.32 20.08 -8.47
CA ALA A 94 -8.85 20.64 -7.20
C ALA A 94 -9.90 20.40 -6.11
N ASN A 95 -9.43 20.06 -4.90
CA ASN A 95 -10.32 19.90 -3.76
C ASN A 95 -9.62 20.37 -2.47
N PRO A 96 -10.27 21.20 -1.63
CA PRO A 96 -9.67 21.70 -0.40
C PRO A 96 -9.32 20.62 0.63
N ARG A 97 -9.92 19.43 0.54
CA ARG A 97 -9.62 18.29 1.41
C ARG A 97 -8.34 17.54 1.01
N GLN A 98 -7.81 17.81 -0.19
CA GLN A 98 -6.57 17.17 -0.62
C GLN A 98 -5.42 17.59 0.30
N PRO A 99 -4.48 16.68 0.61
CA PRO A 99 -3.31 17.00 1.41
C PRO A 99 -2.52 18.17 0.82
N PRO A 100 -1.81 18.95 1.66
CA PRO A 100 -0.91 19.99 1.17
C PRO A 100 0.27 19.38 0.41
N LEU A 101 0.87 20.17 -0.46
CA LEU A 101 2.12 19.78 -1.13
C LEU A 101 3.24 19.51 -0.11
N PRO A 102 4.12 18.55 -0.39
CA PRO A 102 5.35 18.41 0.38
C PRO A 102 6.18 19.69 0.35
N VAL A 103 6.83 20.04 1.45
CA VAL A 103 7.65 21.25 1.55
C VAL A 103 8.80 21.33 0.53
N ASN A 104 9.24 20.18 0.05
CA ASN A 104 10.29 20.03 -0.96
C ASN A 104 9.71 19.59 -2.33
N TRP A 105 8.46 19.88 -2.59
CA TRP A 105 7.86 19.65 -3.89
C TRP A 105 8.51 20.50 -4.99
N LEU A 106 8.66 19.89 -6.16
CA LEU A 106 9.05 20.58 -7.39
C LEU A 106 8.06 20.19 -8.50
N PRO A 107 7.71 21.15 -9.39
CA PRO A 107 6.68 20.94 -10.42
C PRO A 107 7.14 20.06 -11.58
N GLU A 108 8.43 19.79 -11.69
CA GLU A 108 9.02 19.01 -12.80
C GLU A 108 10.10 18.07 -12.26
N HIS A 109 10.36 17.02 -13.02
CA HIS A 109 11.46 16.11 -12.73
C HIS A 109 12.80 16.88 -12.84
N PRO A 110 13.68 16.81 -11.82
CA PRO A 110 14.86 17.67 -11.76
C PRO A 110 16.01 17.26 -12.68
N PHE A 111 15.93 16.06 -13.28
CA PHE A 111 17.02 15.51 -14.06
C PHE A 111 16.58 15.28 -15.52
N ASP A 112 17.19 15.94 -16.45
CA ASP A 112 17.13 15.60 -17.87
C ASP A 112 18.29 14.66 -18.21
N HIS A 113 18.19 13.41 -17.77
CA HIS A 113 19.25 12.42 -17.93
C HIS A 113 19.04 11.46 -19.10
N GLY A 114 17.99 11.66 -19.90
CA GLY A 114 17.65 10.76 -21.02
C GLY A 114 17.29 9.32 -20.62
N HIS A 115 17.36 8.97 -19.35
CA HIS A 115 16.99 7.67 -18.84
C HIS A 115 15.48 7.56 -18.62
N THR A 116 14.79 7.17 -19.67
CA THR A 116 13.36 6.86 -19.62
C THR A 116 13.04 5.56 -18.88
N THR A 117 14.06 4.78 -18.52
CA THR A 117 13.91 3.45 -17.96
C THR A 117 13.74 3.44 -16.43
N VAL A 118 13.97 4.56 -15.76
CA VAL A 118 13.62 4.71 -14.33
C VAL A 118 12.12 4.99 -14.22
N ARG A 119 11.34 3.97 -14.55
CA ARG A 119 9.89 4.03 -14.75
C ARG A 119 9.16 4.72 -13.60
N ASP A 120 9.47 4.33 -12.38
CA ASP A 120 8.76 4.80 -11.20
C ASP A 120 9.15 6.23 -10.80
N GLU A 121 10.18 6.80 -11.43
CA GLU A 121 10.62 8.17 -11.21
C GLU A 121 10.12 9.13 -12.29
N VAL A 122 10.09 8.68 -13.55
CA VAL A 122 9.73 9.55 -14.68
C VAL A 122 8.24 9.67 -14.87
N GLY A 123 7.51 8.59 -14.73
CA GLY A 123 6.06 8.62 -14.88
C GLY A 123 5.40 7.30 -14.56
N VAL A 124 4.34 7.38 -13.77
CA VAL A 124 3.40 6.30 -13.51
C VAL A 124 2.00 6.81 -13.78
N LYS A 125 1.06 5.91 -14.02
CA LYS A 125 -0.34 6.30 -14.25
C LYS A 125 -0.86 7.14 -13.08
N GLY A 126 -1.33 8.34 -13.39
CA GLY A 126 -1.78 9.34 -12.42
C GLY A 126 -0.79 10.46 -12.17
N VAL A 127 0.52 10.22 -12.38
CA VAL A 127 1.55 11.25 -12.27
C VAL A 127 2.57 11.08 -13.40
N TRP A 128 2.67 12.06 -14.25
CA TRP A 128 3.55 12.08 -15.42
C TRP A 128 4.72 13.05 -15.20
N LYS A 129 5.43 13.43 -16.26
CA LYS A 129 6.59 14.33 -16.18
C LYS A 129 6.32 15.64 -15.45
N LYS A 130 5.17 16.23 -15.68
CA LYS A 130 4.74 17.43 -14.93
C LYS A 130 4.17 17.00 -13.60
N ARG A 131 4.76 17.47 -12.53
CA ARG A 131 4.33 17.27 -11.13
C ARG A 131 3.56 18.52 -10.68
N ASP A 132 2.57 18.96 -11.46
CA ASP A 132 1.76 20.10 -11.10
C ASP A 132 1.05 19.90 -9.75
N GLU A 133 0.68 21.01 -9.10
CA GLU A 133 0.08 20.98 -7.78
C GLU A 133 -1.17 20.08 -7.69
N ARG A 134 -2.06 20.19 -8.69
CA ARG A 134 -3.34 19.45 -8.67
C ARG A 134 -3.11 17.95 -8.78
N THR A 135 -2.20 17.55 -9.65
CA THR A 135 -1.82 16.15 -9.84
C THR A 135 -1.21 15.56 -8.57
N ILE A 136 -0.25 16.26 -7.97
CA ILE A 136 0.42 15.76 -6.76
C ILE A 136 -0.52 15.73 -5.56
N ARG A 137 -1.33 16.76 -5.34
CA ARG A 137 -2.31 16.77 -4.24
C ARG A 137 -3.36 15.68 -4.39
N ASN A 138 -3.84 15.46 -5.61
CA ASN A 138 -4.74 14.33 -5.89
C ASN A 138 -4.07 12.98 -5.62
N GLU A 139 -2.82 12.80 -6.06
CA GLU A 139 -2.09 11.55 -5.86
C GLU A 139 -1.78 11.29 -4.37
N MET A 140 -1.46 12.32 -3.59
CA MET A 140 -1.33 12.20 -2.14
C MET A 140 -2.65 11.82 -1.46
N GLY A 141 -3.77 12.39 -1.93
CA GLY A 141 -5.09 11.99 -1.43
C GLY A 141 -5.44 10.54 -1.76
N ARG A 142 -5.05 10.05 -2.92
CA ARG A 142 -5.16 8.63 -3.30
C ARG A 142 -4.29 7.75 -2.41
N GLU A 143 -3.05 8.17 -2.16
CA GLU A 143 -2.13 7.49 -1.26
C GLU A 143 -2.71 7.35 0.15
N PHE A 144 -3.26 8.42 0.70
CA PHE A 144 -3.89 8.41 2.03
C PHE A 144 -5.12 7.50 2.06
N ALA A 145 -5.94 7.51 1.01
CA ALA A 145 -7.09 6.61 0.89
C ALA A 145 -6.67 5.13 0.88
N CYS A 146 -5.59 4.80 0.17
CA CYS A 146 -5.05 3.45 0.13
C CYS A 146 -4.45 3.03 1.48
N SER A 147 -3.68 3.91 2.12
CA SER A 147 -3.06 3.66 3.42
C SER A 147 -4.10 3.48 4.52
N GLU A 148 -5.15 4.31 4.55
CA GLU A 148 -6.25 4.13 5.51
C GLU A 148 -6.99 2.81 5.30
N ASN A 149 -7.19 2.38 4.05
CA ASN A 149 -7.80 1.07 3.81
C ASN A 149 -6.92 -0.08 4.34
N ILE A 150 -5.60 0.02 4.20
CA ILE A 150 -4.67 -0.94 4.79
C ILE A 150 -4.81 -0.96 6.31
N ASP A 151 -4.81 0.19 6.95
CA ASP A 151 -4.98 0.33 8.40
C ASP A 151 -6.29 -0.30 8.89
N ILE A 152 -7.40 -0.06 8.19
CA ILE A 152 -8.69 -0.70 8.47
C ILE A 152 -8.58 -2.24 8.42
N GLN A 153 -7.90 -2.79 7.42
CA GLN A 153 -7.76 -4.25 7.29
C GLN A 153 -6.86 -4.83 8.38
N ILE A 154 -5.77 -4.16 8.71
CA ILE A 154 -4.91 -4.55 9.84
C ILE A 154 -5.70 -4.53 11.15
N GLY A 155 -6.44 -3.47 11.41
CA GLY A 155 -7.27 -3.35 12.61
C GLY A 155 -8.31 -4.46 12.75
N ARG A 156 -8.89 -4.94 11.65
CA ARG A 156 -9.80 -6.10 11.65
C ARG A 156 -9.08 -7.39 12.10
N VAL A 157 -7.89 -7.63 11.55
CA VAL A 157 -7.10 -8.82 11.89
C VAL A 157 -6.65 -8.78 13.36
N LEU A 158 -6.19 -7.62 13.84
CA LEU A 158 -5.78 -7.48 15.24
C LEU A 158 -6.94 -7.72 16.22
N ARG A 159 -8.12 -7.17 15.93
CA ARG A 159 -9.33 -7.46 16.73
C ARG A 159 -9.68 -8.94 16.73
N LYS A 160 -9.58 -9.61 15.59
CA LYS A 160 -9.85 -11.06 15.52
C LYS A 160 -8.86 -11.87 16.35
N LEU A 161 -7.58 -11.53 16.33
CA LEU A 161 -6.58 -12.16 17.19
C LEU A 161 -6.86 -11.90 18.68
N GLU A 162 -7.34 -10.72 19.05
CA GLU A 162 -7.74 -10.38 20.41
C GLU A 162 -8.96 -11.21 20.85
N GLU A 163 -10.00 -11.30 20.01
CA GLU A 163 -11.20 -12.12 20.25
C GLU A 163 -10.87 -13.61 20.45
N MET A 164 -9.87 -14.12 19.72
CA MET A 164 -9.38 -15.49 19.86
C MET A 164 -8.46 -15.69 21.09
N GLY A 165 -8.06 -14.63 21.79
CA GLY A 165 -7.08 -14.69 22.88
C GLY A 165 -5.64 -14.90 22.39
N GLU A 166 -5.36 -14.72 21.10
CA GLU A 166 -4.06 -15.00 20.48
C GLU A 166 -3.16 -13.74 20.38
N LEU A 167 -3.73 -12.54 20.52
CA LEU A 167 -2.97 -11.29 20.28
C LEU A 167 -1.79 -11.14 21.26
N ASP A 168 -1.97 -11.51 22.53
CA ASP A 168 -0.92 -11.42 23.55
C ASP A 168 0.12 -12.55 23.46
N HIS A 169 -0.10 -13.50 22.57
CA HIS A 169 0.84 -14.57 22.23
C HIS A 169 1.45 -14.42 20.83
N THR A 170 1.15 -13.32 20.16
CA THR A 170 1.54 -13.08 18.76
C THR A 170 2.52 -11.92 18.64
N TYR A 171 3.63 -12.14 17.96
CA TYR A 171 4.47 -11.03 17.45
C TYR A 171 3.83 -10.42 16.23
N VAL A 172 3.55 -9.13 16.28
CA VAL A 172 3.06 -8.34 15.15
C VAL A 172 4.18 -7.44 14.66
N ILE A 173 4.58 -7.61 13.40
CA ILE A 173 5.63 -6.81 12.77
C ILE A 173 5.02 -6.07 11.59
N TYR A 174 5.09 -4.73 11.63
CA TYR A 174 4.71 -3.87 10.53
C TYR A 174 5.93 -3.20 9.94
N THR A 175 6.11 -3.37 8.64
CA THR A 175 7.23 -2.76 7.91
C THR A 175 6.89 -2.57 6.44
N ALA A 176 7.77 -1.93 5.68
CA ALA A 176 7.69 -1.78 4.23
C ALA A 176 9.06 -2.07 3.60
N ASP A 177 9.07 -2.35 2.30
CA ASP A 177 10.30 -2.53 1.51
C ASP A 177 10.96 -1.19 1.15
N HIS A 178 10.18 -0.14 0.94
CA HIS A 178 10.63 1.23 0.63
C HIS A 178 9.47 2.22 0.79
N GLY A 179 9.80 3.50 0.79
CA GLY A 179 8.84 4.59 0.67
C GLY A 179 8.73 5.12 -0.77
N MET A 180 8.10 6.30 -0.94
CA MET A 180 7.86 6.92 -2.26
C MET A 180 7.95 8.45 -2.19
N ALA A 181 8.34 9.06 -3.30
CA ALA A 181 8.52 10.50 -3.41
C ALA A 181 7.20 11.29 -3.45
N ILE A 182 6.31 10.96 -4.35
CA ILE A 182 5.02 11.63 -4.64
C ILE A 182 5.19 13.15 -4.67
N GLY A 183 5.95 13.64 -5.66
CA GLY A 183 6.23 15.06 -5.89
C GLY A 183 7.41 15.64 -5.12
N ARG A 184 7.94 14.95 -4.09
CA ARG A 184 9.13 15.40 -3.39
C ARG A 184 10.33 15.45 -4.32
N HIS A 185 11.05 16.58 -4.31
CA HIS A 185 12.18 16.84 -5.22
C HIS A 185 11.85 16.66 -6.71
N GLY A 186 10.58 16.81 -7.11
CA GLY A 186 10.13 16.55 -8.47
C GLY A 186 10.12 15.06 -8.87
N LEU A 187 10.35 14.16 -7.92
CA LEU A 187 10.36 12.72 -8.14
C LEU A 187 8.97 12.12 -7.83
N GLN A 188 8.69 10.96 -8.42
CA GLN A 188 7.41 10.28 -8.20
C GLN A 188 7.57 9.02 -7.37
N GLY A 189 8.57 8.23 -7.64
CA GLY A 189 8.65 6.85 -7.20
C GLY A 189 9.67 6.61 -6.09
N LYS A 190 10.39 5.52 -6.26
CA LYS A 190 11.18 4.87 -5.23
C LYS A 190 12.63 4.61 -5.63
N GLN A 191 12.98 4.82 -6.88
CA GLN A 191 14.32 4.53 -7.41
C GLN A 191 15.28 5.70 -7.16
N ASN A 192 15.33 6.16 -5.92
CA ASN A 192 16.15 7.28 -5.47
C ASN A 192 16.68 7.03 -4.05
N LEU A 193 17.65 7.82 -3.62
CA LEU A 193 18.36 7.68 -2.35
C LEU A 193 17.92 8.71 -1.28
N TYR A 194 16.76 9.32 -1.44
CA TYR A 194 16.25 10.27 -0.46
C TYR A 194 15.57 9.57 0.73
N GLU A 195 15.51 10.24 1.87
CA GLU A 195 14.88 9.78 3.11
C GLU A 195 13.47 9.22 2.91
N HIS A 196 12.66 9.84 2.07
CA HIS A 196 11.30 9.37 1.81
C HIS A 196 11.24 7.99 1.13
N THR A 197 12.36 7.49 0.60
CA THR A 197 12.47 6.13 0.06
C THR A 197 13.09 5.16 1.05
N TRP A 198 14.07 5.60 1.81
CA TRP A 198 14.86 4.74 2.71
C TRP A 198 14.25 4.59 4.09
N ARG A 199 13.66 5.66 4.60
CA ARG A 199 13.12 5.67 5.94
C ARG A 199 11.75 5.00 5.96
N ILE A 200 11.76 3.70 6.17
CA ILE A 200 10.58 2.86 6.29
C ILE A 200 10.16 2.70 7.76
N PRO A 201 8.87 2.45 8.04
CA PRO A 201 8.46 2.07 9.37
C PRO A 201 8.98 0.68 9.74
N PHE A 202 9.33 0.50 11.00
CA PHE A 202 9.58 -0.80 11.59
C PHE A 202 8.97 -0.80 12.99
N ILE A 203 7.81 -1.41 13.13
CA ILE A 203 7.04 -1.44 14.35
C ILE A 203 6.88 -2.89 14.78
N VAL A 204 7.19 -3.18 16.03
CA VAL A 204 7.04 -4.53 16.59
C VAL A 204 6.23 -4.44 17.87
N LYS A 205 5.17 -5.23 17.95
CA LYS A 205 4.48 -5.58 19.21
C LYS A 205 4.75 -7.06 19.47
N GLY A 206 5.22 -7.36 20.65
CA GLY A 206 5.42 -8.74 21.12
C GLY A 206 4.44 -9.13 22.20
N PRO A 207 4.50 -10.41 22.65
CA PRO A 207 3.84 -10.88 23.85
C PRO A 207 4.31 -10.11 25.09
N GLY A 208 3.39 -9.81 26.02
CA GLY A 208 3.70 -9.09 27.26
C GLY A 208 3.08 -7.72 27.37
#